data_ae4c527249bdd5c563e532f552a6c68c
#
_entry.id   ae4c527249bdd5c563e532f552a6c68c
#
_cell.length_a   1.000
_cell.length_b   1.000
_cell.length_c   1.000
_cell.angle_alpha   90.00
_cell.angle_beta   90.00
_cell.angle_gamma   90.00
#
_symmetry.space_group_name_H-M   'P 1'
#
loop_
_entity.id
_entity.type
_entity.pdbx_description
1 polymer ?
#
loop_
_entity_poly.entity_id
_entity_poly.type
_entity_poly.pdbx_seq_one_letter_code
_entity_poly.pdbx_strand_id
1 'polypeptide(L)'
;GDHVGKAAGRATDLYITATTSTVVALLIGASVLDANRAQATLALAAFPLVARAFGVVATGFGVMIARTDDSDSPASALWRGQLTTAVVSLAGLLGAAHWLVAESGSIRLFWAGAFGLLAASMAAHAARLQIDRRIGPLRELIETQRVGESTGLAFGMSSGLCATAWPLGALAVAITAASPASASAKACD
;
A
#
# COMPACT_ATOMS: atom_id res chain seq x y z
N GLY A 1 -22.39 -17.87 8.08
CA GLY A 1 -21.06 -18.53 8.15
C GLY A 1 -20.14 -18.16 6.98
N ASP A 2 -20.64 -18.17 5.77
CA ASP A 2 -19.81 -17.95 4.55
C ASP A 2 -19.14 -16.55 4.50
N HIS A 3 -19.87 -15.50 4.89
CA HIS A 3 -19.31 -14.15 4.94
C HIS A 3 -18.21 -13.99 5.98
N VAL A 4 -18.34 -14.64 7.13
CA VAL A 4 -17.30 -14.62 8.18
C VAL A 4 -16.07 -15.37 7.75
N GLY A 5 -16.23 -16.55 7.11
CA GLY A 5 -15.12 -17.32 6.57
C GLY A 5 -14.35 -16.59 5.48
N LYS A 6 -15.04 -15.91 4.57
CA LYS A 6 -14.42 -15.07 3.53
C LYS A 6 -13.66 -13.87 4.11
N ALA A 7 -14.21 -13.20 5.13
CA ALA A 7 -13.55 -12.09 5.79
C ALA A 7 -12.29 -12.54 6.53
N ALA A 8 -12.36 -13.66 7.27
CA ALA A 8 -11.21 -14.23 7.97
C ALA A 8 -10.10 -14.70 7.02
N GLY A 9 -10.46 -15.37 5.90
CA GLY A 9 -9.49 -15.78 4.88
C GLY A 9 -8.76 -14.59 4.27
N ARG A 10 -9.48 -13.51 3.91
CA ARG A 10 -8.87 -12.28 3.39
C ARG A 10 -7.95 -11.61 4.40
N ALA A 11 -8.31 -11.59 5.67
CA ALA A 11 -7.45 -11.04 6.72
C ALA A 11 -6.16 -11.86 6.87
N THR A 12 -6.24 -13.18 6.76
CA THR A 12 -5.07 -14.08 6.80
C THR A 12 -4.14 -13.84 5.61
N ASP A 13 -4.67 -13.72 4.40
CA ASP A 13 -3.89 -13.44 3.18
C ASP A 13 -3.15 -12.10 3.29
N LEU A 14 -3.83 -11.06 3.78
CA LEU A 14 -3.22 -9.76 4.03
C LEU A 14 -2.12 -9.82 5.07
N TYR A 15 -2.31 -10.59 6.14
CA TYR A 15 -1.31 -10.77 7.19
C TYR A 15 -0.06 -11.48 6.66
N ILE A 16 -0.22 -12.55 5.90
CA ILE A 16 0.89 -13.31 5.28
C ILE A 16 1.68 -12.39 4.33
N THR A 17 0.98 -11.68 3.43
CA THR A 17 1.62 -10.76 2.48
C THR A 17 2.39 -9.66 3.21
N ALA A 18 1.80 -9.09 4.24
CA ALA A 18 2.42 -8.06 5.05
C ALA A 18 3.65 -8.55 5.82
N THR A 19 3.59 -9.76 6.36
CA THR A 19 4.72 -10.37 7.07
C THR A 19 5.86 -10.70 6.11
N THR A 20 5.54 -11.31 4.97
CA THR A 20 6.53 -11.63 3.94
C THR A 20 7.24 -10.38 3.43
N SER A 21 6.51 -9.30 3.12
CA SER A 21 7.12 -8.05 2.67
C SER A 21 8.01 -7.41 3.74
N THR A 22 7.64 -7.52 5.02
CA THR A 22 8.46 -7.02 6.13
C THR A 22 9.76 -7.83 6.26
N VAL A 23 9.68 -9.17 6.15
CA VAL A 23 10.87 -10.03 6.19
C VAL A 23 11.81 -9.73 5.03
N VAL A 24 11.29 -9.55 3.81
CA VAL A 24 12.11 -9.17 2.65
C VAL A 24 12.79 -7.81 2.89
N ALA A 25 12.07 -6.83 3.41
CA ALA A 25 12.65 -5.52 3.72
C ALA A 25 13.74 -5.58 4.80
N LEU A 26 13.56 -6.44 5.82
CA LEU A 26 14.59 -6.69 6.84
C LEU A 26 15.83 -7.36 6.25
N LEU A 27 15.66 -8.32 5.35
CA LEU A 27 16.77 -9.01 4.68
C LEU A 27 17.56 -8.04 3.78
N ILE A 28 16.87 -7.16 3.04
CA ILE A 28 17.50 -6.11 2.25
C ILE A 28 18.26 -5.14 3.16
N GLY A 29 17.66 -4.69 4.25
CA GLY A 29 18.31 -3.84 5.23
C GLY A 29 19.55 -4.52 5.85
N ALA A 30 19.47 -5.82 6.13
CA ALA A 30 20.58 -6.59 6.66
C ALA A 30 21.70 -6.83 5.63
N SER A 31 21.39 -6.90 4.33
CA SER A 31 22.41 -7.09 3.28
C SER A 31 23.30 -5.86 3.04
N VAL A 32 22.89 -4.69 3.52
CA VAL A 32 23.64 -3.42 3.46
C VAL A 32 24.54 -3.24 4.69
N LEU A 33 24.65 -4.27 5.56
CA LEU A 33 25.45 -4.24 6.78
C LEU A 33 26.96 -4.07 6.46
N ASP A 34 27.48 -2.86 6.69
CA ASP A 34 28.92 -2.58 6.73
C ASP A 34 29.45 -2.74 8.17
N ALA A 35 30.44 -3.59 8.36
CA ALA A 35 31.03 -3.86 9.66
C ALA A 35 31.59 -2.62 10.38
N ASN A 36 31.92 -1.58 9.63
CA ASN A 36 32.48 -0.32 10.15
C ASN A 36 31.43 0.69 10.63
N ARG A 37 30.12 0.45 10.38
CA ARG A 37 29.02 1.33 10.77
C ARG A 37 27.88 0.57 11.44
N ALA A 38 28.19 -0.38 12.30
CA ALA A 38 27.24 -1.34 12.89
C ALA A 38 25.98 -0.72 13.49
N GLN A 39 26.07 0.43 14.16
CA GLN A 39 24.91 1.08 14.79
C GLN A 39 23.94 1.72 13.78
N ALA A 40 24.46 2.43 12.77
CA ALA A 40 23.63 3.04 11.73
C ALA A 40 22.93 1.97 10.88
N THR A 41 23.60 0.84 10.69
CA THR A 41 23.10 -0.29 9.91
C THR A 41 22.02 -1.07 10.67
N LEU A 42 22.17 -1.22 11.98
CA LEU A 42 21.13 -1.84 12.82
C LEU A 42 19.83 -1.02 12.81
N ALA A 43 19.94 0.30 12.88
CA ALA A 43 18.81 1.22 12.79
C ALA A 43 18.10 1.11 11.43
N LEU A 44 18.87 1.03 10.34
CA LEU A 44 18.32 0.87 8.99
C LEU A 44 17.64 -0.50 8.81
N ALA A 45 18.22 -1.57 9.36
CA ALA A 45 17.61 -2.89 9.36
C ALA A 45 16.32 -2.95 10.20
N ALA A 46 16.25 -2.24 11.32
CA ALA A 46 15.06 -2.21 12.17
C ALA A 46 13.95 -1.29 11.64
N PHE A 47 14.27 -0.35 10.75
CA PHE A 47 13.33 0.63 10.22
C PHE A 47 12.03 0.04 9.65
N PRO A 48 12.04 -1.04 8.83
CA PRO A 48 10.80 -1.63 8.31
C PRO A 48 9.88 -2.15 9.41
N LEU A 49 10.44 -2.65 10.50
CA LEU A 49 9.67 -3.16 11.63
C LEU A 49 8.95 -2.02 12.38
N VAL A 50 9.68 -0.93 12.63
CA VAL A 50 9.12 0.26 13.31
C VAL A 50 8.08 0.95 12.43
N ALA A 51 8.35 1.12 11.14
CA ALA A 51 7.40 1.65 10.18
C ALA A 51 6.12 0.80 10.13
N ARG A 52 6.25 -0.53 10.20
CA ARG A 52 5.14 -1.45 10.27
C ARG A 52 4.31 -1.29 11.55
N ALA A 53 4.96 -1.13 12.70
CA ALA A 53 4.27 -0.91 13.97
C ALA A 53 3.42 0.38 13.91
N PHE A 54 3.97 1.48 13.40
CA PHE A 54 3.19 2.71 13.17
C PHE A 54 2.04 2.51 12.18
N GLY A 55 2.24 1.70 11.13
CA GLY A 55 1.18 1.35 10.18
C GLY A 55 0.00 0.62 10.84
N VAL A 56 0.26 -0.29 11.78
CA VAL A 56 -0.78 -1.00 12.55
C VAL A 56 -1.57 -0.01 13.41
N VAL A 57 -0.89 0.88 14.13
CA VAL A 57 -1.53 1.92 14.94
C VAL A 57 -2.38 2.84 14.05
N ALA A 58 -1.84 3.28 12.91
CA ALA A 58 -2.55 4.11 11.94
C ALA A 58 -3.82 3.43 11.41
N THR A 59 -3.76 2.13 11.15
CA THR A 59 -4.92 1.34 10.73
C THR A 59 -6.00 1.31 11.81
N GLY A 60 -5.61 1.19 13.08
CA GLY A 60 -6.53 1.28 14.22
C GLY A 60 -7.30 2.61 14.24
N PHE A 61 -6.61 3.74 14.07
CA PHE A 61 -7.25 5.06 13.95
C PHE A 61 -8.17 5.15 12.73
N GLY A 62 -7.73 4.62 11.58
CA GLY A 62 -8.55 4.59 10.35
C GLY A 62 -9.86 3.83 10.54
N VAL A 63 -9.83 2.68 11.21
CA VAL A 63 -11.03 1.88 11.52
C VAL A 63 -11.96 2.62 12.48
N MET A 64 -11.42 3.32 13.48
CA MET A 64 -12.24 4.09 14.42
C MET A 64 -13.02 5.23 13.74
N ILE A 65 -12.42 5.86 12.71
CA ILE A 65 -13.03 6.98 11.97
C ILE A 65 -13.92 6.48 10.84
N ALA A 66 -13.75 5.26 10.36
CA ALA A 66 -14.57 4.66 9.30
C ALA A 66 -16.00 4.28 9.74
N ARG A 67 -16.53 4.90 10.80
CA ARG A 67 -17.93 4.70 11.23
C ARG A 67 -18.88 5.34 10.22
N THR A 68 -19.92 4.59 9.87
CA THR A 68 -21.04 5.06 9.04
C THR A 68 -22.23 5.42 9.92
N ASP A 69 -22.82 6.59 9.70
CA ASP A 69 -24.18 6.91 10.12
C ASP A 69 -25.17 6.43 9.05
N ASP A 70 -26.44 6.22 9.43
CA ASP A 70 -27.49 5.70 8.53
C ASP A 70 -27.71 6.56 7.27
N SER A 71 -27.25 7.82 7.28
CA SER A 71 -27.33 8.77 6.17
C SER A 71 -26.11 8.76 5.24
N ASP A 72 -25.00 8.15 5.64
CA ASP A 72 -23.74 8.20 4.91
C ASP A 72 -23.59 7.02 3.92
N SER A 73 -23.02 7.29 2.74
CA SER A 73 -22.68 6.20 1.83
C SER A 73 -21.52 5.37 2.40
N PRO A 74 -21.55 4.04 2.35
CA PRO A 74 -20.48 3.19 2.83
C PRO A 74 -19.09 3.51 2.18
N ALA A 75 -19.14 3.98 0.93
CA ALA A 75 -17.94 4.36 0.19
C ALA A 75 -17.24 5.60 0.79
N SER A 76 -18.02 6.58 1.28
CA SER A 76 -17.45 7.81 1.87
C SER A 76 -16.80 7.52 3.23
N ALA A 77 -17.37 6.63 4.03
CA ALA A 77 -16.78 6.23 5.30
C ALA A 77 -15.46 5.47 5.12
N LEU A 78 -15.42 4.54 4.15
CA LEU A 78 -14.17 3.84 3.80
C LEU A 78 -13.11 4.81 3.30
N TRP A 79 -13.48 5.82 2.52
CA TRP A 79 -12.56 6.85 2.05
C TRP A 79 -11.97 7.68 3.19
N ARG A 80 -12.82 8.12 4.12
CA ARG A 80 -12.36 8.84 5.34
C ARG A 80 -11.40 7.99 6.17
N GLY A 81 -11.72 6.72 6.41
CA GLY A 81 -10.86 5.79 7.13
C GLY A 81 -9.50 5.59 6.42
N GLN A 82 -9.51 5.44 5.09
CA GLN A 82 -8.28 5.28 4.32
C GLN A 82 -7.41 6.54 4.33
N LEU A 83 -8.00 7.72 4.16
CA LEU A 83 -7.26 8.99 4.25
C LEU A 83 -6.63 9.17 5.63
N THR A 84 -7.38 8.89 6.69
CA THR A 84 -6.86 8.97 8.06
C THR A 84 -5.68 8.02 8.27
N THR A 85 -5.82 6.76 7.83
CA THR A 85 -4.74 5.77 7.89
C THR A 85 -3.50 6.26 7.13
N ALA A 86 -3.69 6.82 5.93
CA ALA A 86 -2.58 7.34 5.12
C ALA A 86 -1.85 8.51 5.81
N VAL A 87 -2.60 9.47 6.36
CA VAL A 87 -2.02 10.64 7.04
C VAL A 87 -1.28 10.22 8.31
N VAL A 88 -1.88 9.38 9.14
CA VAL A 88 -1.24 8.89 10.39
C VAL A 88 -0.03 8.01 10.07
N SER A 89 -0.10 7.16 9.03
CA SER A 89 1.04 6.36 8.58
C SER A 89 2.19 7.24 8.09
N LEU A 90 1.88 8.31 7.35
CA LEU A 90 2.89 9.26 6.86
C LEU A 90 3.59 9.98 8.04
N ALA A 91 2.82 10.43 9.03
CA ALA A 91 3.35 11.03 10.24
C ALA A 91 4.22 10.04 11.04
N GLY A 92 3.75 8.80 11.20
CA GLY A 92 4.51 7.73 11.85
C GLY A 92 5.80 7.38 11.12
N LEU A 93 5.77 7.35 9.79
CA LEU A 93 6.93 7.12 8.95
C LEU A 93 7.97 8.23 9.10
N LEU A 94 7.52 9.49 9.15
CA LEU A 94 8.39 10.65 9.38
C LEU A 94 9.03 10.58 10.78
N GLY A 95 8.25 10.25 11.80
CA GLY A 95 8.73 10.05 13.15
C GLY A 95 9.76 8.90 13.24
N ALA A 96 9.47 7.77 12.61
CA ALA A 96 10.39 6.62 12.56
C ALA A 96 11.70 6.96 11.84
N ALA A 97 11.62 7.65 10.69
CA ALA A 97 12.81 8.07 9.94
C ALA A 97 13.67 9.05 10.74
N HIS A 98 13.06 10.01 11.43
CA HIS A 98 13.77 11.00 12.22
C HIS A 98 14.39 10.39 13.49
N TRP A 99 13.71 9.43 14.12
CA TRP A 99 14.15 8.83 15.37
C TRP A 99 15.23 7.76 15.18
N LEU A 100 15.10 6.92 14.14
CA LEU A 100 16.06 5.83 13.90
C LEU A 100 17.29 6.28 13.11
N VAL A 101 17.11 7.22 12.16
CA VAL A 101 18.16 7.63 11.22
C VAL A 101 18.42 9.11 11.42
N ALA A 102 19.16 9.46 12.49
CA ALA A 102 19.43 10.86 12.90
C ALA A 102 20.30 11.67 11.92
N GLU A 103 20.86 11.03 10.88
CA GLU A 103 21.75 11.67 9.89
C GLU A 103 21.04 11.88 8.54
N SER A 104 21.75 12.51 7.60
CA SER A 104 21.28 12.96 6.27
C SER A 104 20.56 11.92 5.38
N GLY A 105 20.50 10.64 5.82
CA GLY A 105 19.75 9.58 5.17
C GLY A 105 18.26 9.51 5.52
N SER A 106 17.83 10.13 6.63
CA SER A 106 16.46 10.02 7.14
C SER A 106 15.40 10.53 6.16
N ILE A 107 15.69 11.65 5.50
CA ILE A 107 14.77 12.27 4.55
C ILE A 107 14.58 11.44 3.27
N ARG A 108 15.62 10.73 2.83
CA ARG A 108 15.54 9.86 1.64
C ARG A 108 14.68 8.63 1.93
N LEU A 109 14.85 8.05 3.10
CA LEU A 109 14.08 6.90 3.56
C LEU A 109 12.60 7.26 3.74
N PHE A 110 12.34 8.47 4.28
CA PHE A 110 10.99 9.01 4.36
C PHE A 110 10.33 9.14 2.98
N TRP A 111 11.01 9.75 2.00
CA TRP A 111 10.46 9.91 0.66
C TRP A 111 10.21 8.57 -0.03
N ALA A 112 11.11 7.60 0.12
CA ALA A 112 10.89 6.25 -0.42
C ALA A 112 9.62 5.60 0.16
N GLY A 113 9.41 5.68 1.47
CA GLY A 113 8.20 5.18 2.12
C GLY A 113 6.95 5.97 1.74
N ALA A 114 7.06 7.30 1.60
CA ALA A 114 5.95 8.16 1.18
C ALA A 114 5.50 7.83 -0.25
N PHE A 115 6.41 7.61 -1.19
CA PHE A 115 6.06 7.17 -2.55
C PHE A 115 5.39 5.79 -2.55
N GLY A 116 5.86 4.86 -1.71
CA GLY A 116 5.21 3.55 -1.54
C GLY A 116 3.78 3.68 -1.00
N LEU A 117 3.56 4.54 -0.01
CA LEU A 117 2.24 4.80 0.55
C LEU A 117 1.30 5.48 -0.45
N LEU A 118 1.81 6.42 -1.26
CA LEU A 118 1.06 7.05 -2.35
C LEU A 118 0.67 6.03 -3.41
N ALA A 119 1.59 5.17 -3.84
CA ALA A 119 1.29 4.11 -4.81
C ALA A 119 0.22 3.14 -4.29
N ALA A 120 0.29 2.74 -3.02
CA ALA A 120 -0.72 1.90 -2.39
C ALA A 120 -2.10 2.57 -2.33
N SER A 121 -2.15 3.87 -2.00
CA SER A 121 -3.41 4.64 -1.97
C SER A 121 -4.00 4.82 -3.37
N MET A 122 -3.17 5.08 -4.38
CA MET A 122 -3.61 5.15 -5.78
C MET A 122 -4.14 3.80 -6.29
N ALA A 123 -3.47 2.70 -5.97
CA ALA A 123 -3.93 1.35 -6.33
C ALA A 123 -5.28 1.03 -5.67
N ALA A 124 -5.45 1.37 -4.40
CA ALA A 124 -6.71 1.18 -3.69
C ALA A 124 -7.84 2.05 -4.27
N HIS A 125 -7.53 3.29 -4.68
CA HIS A 125 -8.50 4.18 -5.34
C HIS A 125 -8.89 3.65 -6.71
N ALA A 126 -7.94 3.20 -7.52
CA ALA A 126 -8.19 2.59 -8.82
C ALA A 126 -9.07 1.35 -8.71
N ALA A 127 -8.80 0.47 -7.73
CA ALA A 127 -9.63 -0.70 -7.48
C ALA A 127 -11.08 -0.33 -7.15
N ARG A 128 -11.29 0.74 -6.39
CA ARG A 128 -12.66 1.24 -6.09
C ARG A 128 -13.40 1.73 -7.32
N LEU A 129 -12.72 2.50 -8.19
CA LEU A 129 -13.32 3.00 -9.43
C LEU A 129 -13.75 1.86 -10.35
N GLN A 130 -13.03 0.74 -10.33
CA GLN A 130 -13.36 -0.44 -11.14
C GLN A 130 -14.57 -1.23 -10.62
N ILE A 131 -14.79 -1.20 -9.31
CA ILE A 131 -15.91 -1.90 -8.66
C ILE A 131 -17.17 -1.01 -8.63
N ASP A 132 -17.06 0.27 -8.96
CA ASP A 132 -18.22 1.17 -8.97
C ASP A 132 -19.20 0.79 -10.08
N ARG A 133 -20.43 0.41 -9.67
CA ARG A 133 -21.51 0.03 -10.57
C ARG A 133 -22.02 1.18 -11.46
N ARG A 134 -21.71 2.43 -11.10
CA ARG A 134 -22.23 3.61 -11.81
C ARG A 134 -21.34 4.06 -12.96
N ILE A 135 -20.04 3.90 -12.84
CA ILE A 135 -19.06 4.53 -13.74
C ILE A 135 -18.02 3.52 -14.26
N GLY A 136 -17.86 2.37 -13.61
CA GLY A 136 -16.77 1.44 -13.89
C GLY A 136 -17.09 0.38 -14.95
N PRO A 137 -16.07 -0.40 -15.36
CA PRO A 137 -16.20 -1.51 -16.30
C PRO A 137 -17.17 -2.60 -15.80
N LEU A 138 -17.53 -2.60 -14.51
CA LEU A 138 -18.53 -3.48 -13.95
C LEU A 138 -19.92 -3.24 -14.57
N ARG A 139 -20.26 -2.00 -14.93
CA ARG A 139 -21.52 -1.68 -15.61
C ARG A 139 -21.58 -2.31 -16.99
N GLU A 140 -20.51 -2.15 -17.77
CA GLU A 140 -20.41 -2.75 -19.10
C GLU A 140 -20.46 -4.29 -19.02
N LEU A 141 -19.83 -4.89 -18.00
CA LEU A 141 -19.89 -6.33 -17.75
C LEU A 141 -21.34 -6.79 -17.51
N ILE A 142 -22.11 -6.07 -16.73
CA ILE A 142 -23.51 -6.39 -16.43
C ILE A 142 -24.37 -6.28 -17.71
N GLU A 143 -24.14 -5.29 -18.54
CA GLU A 143 -24.83 -5.10 -19.82
C GLU A 143 -24.44 -6.20 -20.84
N THR A 144 -23.16 -6.57 -20.90
CA THR A 144 -22.65 -7.60 -21.80
C THR A 144 -23.14 -9.00 -21.45
N GLN A 145 -23.32 -9.30 -20.15
CA GLN A 145 -23.91 -10.57 -19.72
C GLN A 145 -25.36 -10.78 -20.21
N ARG A 146 -26.08 -9.71 -20.49
CA ARG A 146 -27.44 -9.80 -21.05
C ARG A 146 -27.45 -10.28 -22.53
N VAL A 147 -26.33 -10.11 -23.22
CA VAL A 147 -26.19 -10.48 -24.64
C VAL A 147 -25.79 -11.95 -24.79
N GLY A 148 -25.03 -12.52 -23.85
CA GLY A 148 -24.64 -13.92 -23.84
C GLY A 148 -23.56 -14.24 -22.80
N GLU A 149 -23.61 -15.46 -22.26
CA GLU A 149 -22.70 -15.90 -21.19
C GLU A 149 -21.23 -15.93 -21.64
N SER A 150 -20.97 -16.38 -22.86
CA SER A 150 -19.61 -16.45 -23.43
C SER A 150 -18.98 -15.06 -23.62
N THR A 151 -19.79 -14.10 -24.08
CA THR A 151 -19.35 -12.72 -24.29
C THR A 151 -19.06 -12.04 -22.96
N GLY A 152 -19.88 -12.28 -21.94
CA GLY A 152 -19.66 -11.78 -20.58
C GLY A 152 -18.38 -12.32 -19.96
N LEU A 153 -18.06 -13.60 -20.16
CA LEU A 153 -16.83 -14.21 -19.67
C LEU A 153 -15.59 -13.60 -20.33
N ALA A 154 -15.59 -13.47 -21.65
CA ALA A 154 -14.47 -12.88 -22.40
C ALA A 154 -14.23 -11.41 -22.01
N PHE A 155 -15.30 -10.63 -21.86
CA PHE A 155 -15.22 -9.25 -21.41
C PHE A 155 -14.72 -9.15 -19.96
N GLY A 156 -15.19 -10.03 -19.07
CA GLY A 156 -14.73 -10.06 -17.67
C GLY A 156 -13.24 -10.36 -17.55
N MET A 157 -12.72 -11.30 -18.34
CA MET A 157 -11.29 -11.60 -18.37
C MET A 157 -10.47 -10.43 -18.93
N SER A 158 -10.89 -9.82 -20.02
CA SER A 158 -10.19 -8.67 -20.62
C SER A 158 -10.20 -7.46 -19.68
N SER A 159 -11.33 -7.16 -19.08
CA SER A 159 -11.48 -6.08 -18.11
C SER A 159 -10.62 -6.32 -16.85
N GLY A 160 -10.57 -7.56 -16.36
CA GLY A 160 -9.70 -7.93 -15.23
C GLY A 160 -8.21 -7.74 -15.54
N LEU A 161 -7.77 -8.09 -16.74
CA LEU A 161 -6.38 -7.86 -17.18
C LEU A 161 -6.08 -6.35 -17.30
N CYS A 162 -6.97 -5.58 -17.89
CA CYS A 162 -6.82 -4.12 -17.98
C CYS A 162 -6.80 -3.46 -16.58
N ALA A 163 -7.54 -4.01 -15.63
CA ALA A 163 -7.60 -3.53 -14.26
C ALA A 163 -6.24 -3.56 -13.54
N THR A 164 -5.38 -4.52 -13.88
CA THR A 164 -4.05 -4.66 -13.27
C THR A 164 -3.04 -3.62 -13.76
N ALA A 165 -3.29 -2.98 -14.90
CA ALA A 165 -2.37 -2.00 -15.49
C ALA A 165 -2.14 -0.78 -14.58
N TRP A 166 -3.18 -0.28 -13.90
CA TRP A 166 -3.09 0.87 -13.01
C TRP A 166 -2.24 0.62 -11.75
N PRO A 167 -2.46 -0.46 -10.98
CA PRO A 167 -1.62 -0.77 -9.83
C PRO A 167 -0.16 -1.03 -10.22
N LEU A 168 0.07 -1.74 -11.33
CA LEU A 168 1.42 -1.99 -11.83
C LEU A 168 2.11 -0.70 -12.30
N GLY A 169 1.39 0.18 -12.98
CA GLY A 169 1.89 1.49 -13.37
C GLY A 169 2.27 2.35 -12.15
N ALA A 170 1.40 2.42 -11.15
CA ALA A 170 1.67 3.14 -9.91
C ALA A 170 2.90 2.58 -9.17
N LEU A 171 3.05 1.26 -9.13
CA LEU A 171 4.21 0.60 -8.53
C LEU A 171 5.50 0.92 -9.30
N ALA A 172 5.47 0.84 -10.63
CA ALA A 172 6.61 1.17 -11.48
C ALA A 172 7.07 2.62 -11.28
N VAL A 173 6.13 3.57 -11.23
CA VAL A 173 6.41 4.98 -10.94
C VAL A 173 7.01 5.16 -9.54
N ALA A 174 6.47 4.47 -8.53
CA ALA A 174 7.00 4.55 -7.16
C ALA A 174 8.45 4.03 -7.08
N ILE A 175 8.74 2.90 -7.73
CA ILE A 175 10.10 2.32 -7.77
C ILE A 175 11.07 3.26 -8.51
N THR A 176 10.68 3.80 -9.66
CA THR A 176 11.52 4.71 -10.43
C THR A 176 11.74 6.04 -9.71
N ALA A 177 10.73 6.57 -9.02
CA ALA A 177 10.85 7.78 -8.22
C ALA A 177 11.71 7.57 -6.96
N ALA A 178 11.71 6.38 -6.37
CA ALA A 178 12.55 6.04 -5.24
C ALA A 178 14.02 5.76 -5.64
N SER A 179 14.29 5.34 -6.88
CA SER A 179 15.62 4.94 -7.35
C SER A 179 16.65 6.08 -7.40
N PRO A 180 16.36 7.32 -7.84
CA PRO A 180 17.34 8.41 -7.83
C PRO A 180 17.70 8.86 -6.41
N ALA A 181 16.83 8.65 -5.45
CA ALA A 181 17.16 8.89 -4.04
C ALA A 181 18.25 7.94 -3.52
N SER A 182 18.41 6.76 -4.14
CA SER A 182 19.49 5.80 -3.84
C SER A 182 20.75 5.99 -4.70
N ALA A 183 20.61 6.46 -5.95
CA ALA A 183 21.71 6.62 -6.88
C ALA A 183 22.62 7.81 -6.53
N SER A 184 22.07 8.91 -6.00
CA SER A 184 22.88 10.06 -5.59
C SER A 184 23.75 9.80 -4.34
N ALA A 185 23.53 8.68 -3.64
CA ALA A 185 24.37 8.25 -2.52
C ALA A 185 25.71 7.64 -2.98
N LYS A 186 25.78 7.09 -4.21
CA LYS A 186 27.00 6.51 -4.79
C LYS A 186 27.90 7.50 -5.53
N ALA A 187 27.44 8.73 -5.75
CA ALA A 187 28.18 9.75 -6.49
C ALA A 187 28.99 10.70 -5.58
N CYS A 188 28.98 10.50 -4.27
CA CYS A 188 29.70 11.32 -3.28
C CYS A 188 30.79 10.54 -2.52
N ASP A 189 31.11 9.33 -2.91
CA ASP A 189 32.32 8.57 -2.54
C ASP A 189 33.28 8.55 -3.74
#